data_cd78f5a1ff0f48b0d8ff5337c50f7f0f
#
_entry.id   cd78f5a1ff0f48b0d8ff5337c50f7f0f
#
_cell.length_a   1.000
_cell.length_b   1.000
_cell.length_c   1.000
_cell.angle_alpha   90.00
_cell.angle_beta   90.00
_cell.angle_gamma   90.00
#
_symmetry.space_group_name_H-M   'P 1'
#
loop_
_entity.id
_entity.type
_entity.pdbx_description
1 polymer ?
#
loop_
_entity_poly.entity_id
_entity_poly.type
_entity_poly.pdbx_seq_one_letter_code
_entity_poly.pdbx_strand_id
1 'polypeptide(L)'
;PETNTISGTPTTVGSYEVTVVSTDESGNTTETTFTITVEDTLPPTVDPVEDQTTEVNTPIKDVTLNGKDNSGQPVTHEVSGLPEGVTYNPETNTISGTPTTVGSYEVTVVSTDESGNTTETSFTITVEDTTAPDVDPVEDQ
;
A
#
# COMPACT_ATOMS: atom_id res chain seq x y z
N PRO A 1 -9.14 -31.31 24.75
CA PRO A 1 -8.65 -32.35 25.64
C PRO A 1 -8.76 -33.78 25.09
N GLU A 2 -9.75 -34.04 24.21
CA GLU A 2 -9.92 -35.39 23.68
C GLU A 2 -8.77 -35.85 22.81
N THR A 3 -8.12 -34.93 22.09
CA THR A 3 -6.99 -35.25 21.23
C THR A 3 -5.67 -34.75 21.78
N ASN A 4 -5.70 -33.97 22.85
CA ASN A 4 -4.51 -33.33 23.42
C ASN A 4 -3.69 -32.57 22.37
N THR A 5 -4.41 -31.88 21.49
CA THR A 5 -3.83 -31.19 20.35
C THR A 5 -3.96 -29.68 20.51
N ILE A 6 -2.89 -28.95 20.23
CA ILE A 6 -2.92 -27.49 20.13
C ILE A 6 -2.99 -27.16 18.65
N SER A 7 -3.99 -26.37 18.25
CA SER A 7 -4.19 -26.03 16.84
C SER A 7 -4.84 -24.66 16.71
N GLY A 8 -4.80 -24.13 15.52
CA GLY A 8 -5.44 -22.87 15.22
C GLY A 8 -4.60 -22.01 14.28
N THR A 9 -5.11 -20.83 13.99
CA THR A 9 -4.48 -19.88 13.08
C THR A 9 -4.13 -18.61 13.85
N PRO A 10 -2.86 -18.35 14.09
CA PRO A 10 -2.47 -17.13 14.81
C PRO A 10 -2.71 -15.89 13.95
N THR A 11 -3.06 -14.80 14.61
CA THR A 11 -3.45 -13.56 13.93
C THR A 11 -2.53 -12.38 14.26
N THR A 12 -1.63 -12.54 15.22
CA THR A 12 -0.77 -11.45 15.67
C THR A 12 0.68 -11.85 15.61
N VAL A 13 1.48 -11.06 14.93
CA VAL A 13 2.93 -11.26 14.83
C VAL A 13 3.54 -11.15 16.22
N GLY A 14 4.47 -12.02 16.52
CA GLY A 14 5.19 -12.00 17.79
C GLY A 14 5.74 -13.37 18.16
N SER A 15 6.40 -13.41 19.28
CA SER A 15 6.98 -14.64 19.83
C SER A 15 6.24 -14.95 21.12
N TYR A 16 5.70 -16.16 21.22
CA TYR A 16 4.83 -16.56 22.34
C TYR A 16 5.38 -17.80 23.01
N GLU A 17 5.70 -17.67 24.28
CA GLU A 17 6.10 -18.83 25.07
C GLU A 17 4.84 -19.54 25.58
N VAL A 18 4.71 -20.81 25.21
CA VAL A 18 3.57 -21.63 25.62
C VAL A 18 4.00 -22.56 26.75
N THR A 19 3.28 -22.52 27.84
CA THR A 19 3.55 -23.36 29.01
C THR A 19 2.49 -24.42 29.12
N VAL A 20 2.91 -25.68 29.25
CA VAL A 20 2.02 -26.82 29.44
C VAL A 20 2.29 -27.42 30.82
N VAL A 21 1.26 -27.49 31.64
CA VAL A 21 1.32 -28.13 32.94
C VAL A 21 0.54 -29.44 32.84
N SER A 22 1.20 -30.56 33.05
CA SER A 22 0.58 -31.87 32.97
C SER A 22 0.46 -32.45 34.38
N THR A 23 -0.72 -32.92 34.74
CA THR A 23 -1.01 -33.41 36.09
C THR A 23 -1.50 -34.85 36.02
N ASP A 24 -0.94 -35.73 36.88
CA ASP A 24 -1.44 -37.11 37.00
C ASP A 24 -2.60 -37.19 38.01
N GLU A 25 -3.16 -38.37 38.18
CA GLU A 25 -4.32 -38.54 39.09
C GLU A 25 -3.96 -38.29 40.56
N SER A 26 -2.70 -38.40 40.91
CA SER A 26 -2.24 -38.18 42.28
C SER A 26 -1.89 -36.74 42.58
N GLY A 27 -2.07 -35.85 41.56
CA GLY A 27 -1.76 -34.46 41.74
C GLY A 27 -0.32 -34.07 41.45
N ASN A 28 0.50 -35.00 40.97
CA ASN A 28 1.88 -34.69 40.57
C ASN A 28 1.87 -33.96 39.22
N THR A 29 2.70 -32.94 39.09
CA THR A 29 2.72 -32.11 37.91
C THR A 29 4.09 -32.07 37.22
N THR A 30 4.05 -31.88 35.91
CA THR A 30 5.22 -31.63 35.08
C THR A 30 4.92 -30.42 34.21
N GLU A 31 5.87 -29.50 34.14
CA GLU A 31 5.75 -28.31 33.34
C GLU A 31 6.74 -28.39 32.17
N THR A 32 6.25 -28.10 30.98
CA THR A 32 7.06 -28.00 29.77
C THR A 32 6.73 -26.71 29.05
N THR A 33 7.68 -26.18 28.30
CA THR A 33 7.47 -24.94 27.55
C THR A 33 8.01 -25.09 26.13
N PHE A 34 7.38 -24.34 25.23
CA PHE A 34 7.88 -24.20 23.85
C PHE A 34 7.45 -22.83 23.33
N THR A 35 8.03 -22.40 22.21
CA THR A 35 7.79 -21.08 21.64
C THR A 35 7.10 -21.21 20.29
N ILE A 36 6.04 -20.43 20.10
CA ILE A 36 5.42 -20.26 18.79
C ILE A 36 5.80 -18.86 18.30
N THR A 37 6.47 -18.80 17.15
CA THR A 37 6.84 -17.54 16.54
C THR A 37 5.93 -17.31 15.33
N VAL A 38 5.25 -16.16 15.33
CA VAL A 38 4.37 -15.78 14.24
C VAL A 38 5.04 -14.63 13.50
N GLU A 39 5.27 -14.83 12.21
CA GLU A 39 5.96 -13.87 11.37
C GLU A 39 5.09 -13.43 10.22
N ASP A 40 5.36 -12.23 9.71
CA ASP A 40 4.79 -11.77 8.45
C ASP A 40 5.95 -11.47 7.50
N THR A 41 6.15 -12.36 6.53
CA THR A 41 7.22 -12.23 5.54
C THR A 41 6.68 -11.97 4.14
N LEU A 42 5.36 -11.83 4.00
CA LEU A 42 4.73 -11.59 2.70
C LEU A 42 4.57 -10.09 2.46
N PRO A 43 4.96 -9.61 1.26
CA PRO A 43 4.75 -8.20 0.96
C PRO A 43 3.26 -7.90 0.78
N PRO A 44 2.87 -6.63 0.98
CA PRO A 44 1.49 -6.23 0.73
C PRO A 44 1.15 -6.30 -0.75
N THR A 45 -0.14 -6.44 -1.07
CA THR A 45 -0.62 -6.36 -2.44
C THR A 45 -1.24 -4.99 -2.68
N VAL A 46 -1.05 -4.45 -3.88
CA VAL A 46 -1.57 -3.14 -4.25
C VAL A 46 -2.30 -3.29 -5.57
N ASP A 47 -3.52 -2.77 -5.63
CA ASP A 47 -4.30 -2.81 -6.87
C ASP A 47 -3.55 -2.03 -7.95
N PRO A 48 -3.49 -2.54 -9.19
CA PRO A 48 -2.76 -1.86 -10.25
C PRO A 48 -3.42 -0.52 -10.61
N VAL A 49 -2.58 0.44 -10.97
CA VAL A 49 -3.02 1.76 -11.40
C VAL A 49 -2.74 1.91 -12.89
N GLU A 50 -3.75 2.33 -13.63
CA GLU A 50 -3.61 2.54 -15.07
C GLU A 50 -2.87 3.83 -15.38
N ASP A 51 -2.15 3.84 -16.50
CA ASP A 51 -1.52 5.03 -17.03
C ASP A 51 -2.60 6.07 -17.39
N GLN A 52 -2.27 7.34 -17.20
CA GLN A 52 -3.17 8.44 -17.53
C GLN A 52 -2.54 9.42 -18.49
N THR A 53 -3.39 10.00 -19.34
CA THR A 53 -3.01 11.11 -20.21
C THR A 53 -3.98 12.26 -19.94
N THR A 54 -3.45 13.45 -19.71
CA THR A 54 -4.27 14.62 -19.43
C THR A 54 -3.70 15.85 -20.12
N GLU A 55 -4.57 16.83 -20.36
CA GLU A 55 -4.14 18.15 -20.87
C GLU A 55 -3.47 18.93 -19.74
N VAL A 56 -2.47 19.73 -20.10
CA VAL A 56 -1.81 20.62 -19.16
C VAL A 56 -2.85 21.60 -18.56
N ASN A 57 -2.69 21.92 -17.29
CA ASN A 57 -3.59 22.78 -16.52
C ASN A 57 -5.02 22.24 -16.41
N THR A 58 -5.18 20.94 -16.56
CA THR A 58 -6.45 20.23 -16.37
C THR A 58 -6.25 19.20 -15.28
N PRO A 59 -7.18 19.06 -14.33
CA PRO A 59 -7.02 18.08 -13.25
C PRO A 59 -6.92 16.67 -13.79
N ILE A 60 -6.05 15.86 -13.15
CA ILE A 60 -6.00 14.43 -13.44
C ILE A 60 -7.22 13.75 -12.82
N LYS A 61 -7.50 12.54 -13.30
CA LYS A 61 -8.46 11.68 -12.62
C LYS A 61 -7.84 11.22 -11.31
N ASP A 62 -8.55 11.40 -10.20
CA ASP A 62 -8.04 10.99 -8.89
C ASP A 62 -7.70 9.51 -8.86
N VAL A 63 -6.57 9.20 -8.25
CA VAL A 63 -6.11 7.82 -8.09
C VAL A 63 -6.10 7.50 -6.61
N THR A 64 -6.88 6.49 -6.22
CA THR A 64 -6.87 5.99 -4.85
C THR A 64 -6.06 4.72 -4.79
N LEU A 65 -5.06 4.69 -3.91
CA LEU A 65 -4.21 3.52 -3.74
C LEU A 65 -4.85 2.56 -2.75
N ASN A 66 -5.02 1.31 -3.16
CA ASN A 66 -5.58 0.27 -2.31
C ASN A 66 -4.52 -0.80 -2.05
N GLY A 67 -4.04 -0.82 -0.81
CA GLY A 67 -3.08 -1.82 -0.38
C GLY A 67 -3.71 -2.75 0.64
N LYS A 68 -3.38 -4.03 0.55
CA LYS A 68 -3.85 -5.06 1.49
C LYS A 68 -2.70 -5.94 1.90
N ASP A 69 -2.75 -6.39 3.13
CA ASP A 69 -1.75 -7.30 3.65
C ASP A 69 -2.40 -8.50 4.31
N ASN A 70 -1.70 -9.64 4.27
CA ASN A 70 -2.20 -10.88 4.88
C ASN A 70 -2.33 -10.78 6.40
N SER A 71 -1.60 -9.87 7.03
CA SER A 71 -1.71 -9.64 8.48
C SER A 71 -2.98 -8.90 8.86
N GLY A 72 -3.67 -8.28 7.90
CA GLY A 72 -4.83 -7.44 8.15
C GLY A 72 -4.47 -6.05 8.68
N GLN A 73 -3.18 -5.74 8.81
CA GLN A 73 -2.74 -4.44 9.28
C GLN A 73 -2.66 -3.44 8.12
N PRO A 74 -2.68 -2.14 8.42
CA PRO A 74 -2.66 -1.14 7.36
C PRO A 74 -1.37 -1.14 6.56
N VAL A 75 -1.48 -0.75 5.31
CA VAL A 75 -0.36 -0.61 4.38
C VAL A 75 -0.13 0.88 4.15
N THR A 76 1.12 1.30 4.26
CA THR A 76 1.49 2.69 3.99
C THR A 76 2.10 2.80 2.60
N HIS A 77 1.93 3.95 1.97
CA HIS A 77 2.41 4.19 0.62
C HIS A 77 3.32 5.41 0.58
N GLU A 78 4.42 5.30 -0.16
CA GLU A 78 5.30 6.41 -0.45
C GLU A 78 5.29 6.62 -1.95
N VAL A 79 4.97 7.83 -2.39
CA VAL A 79 4.77 8.15 -3.80
C VAL A 79 5.83 9.14 -4.26
N SER A 80 6.46 8.85 -5.38
CA SER A 80 7.48 9.72 -5.97
C SER A 80 7.28 9.85 -7.48
N GLY A 81 7.90 10.86 -8.08
CA GLY A 81 7.83 11.07 -9.51
C GLY A 81 6.60 11.81 -10.01
N LEU A 82 5.81 12.38 -9.10
CA LEU A 82 4.61 13.13 -9.48
C LEU A 82 4.98 14.41 -10.25
N PRO A 83 4.19 14.77 -11.30
CA PRO A 83 4.40 16.04 -11.97
C PRO A 83 4.05 17.21 -11.07
N GLU A 84 4.61 18.38 -11.38
CA GLU A 84 4.31 19.60 -10.64
C GLU A 84 2.81 19.89 -10.68
N GLY A 85 2.24 20.21 -9.54
CA GLY A 85 0.81 20.46 -9.38
C GLY A 85 0.00 19.23 -8.96
N VAL A 86 0.62 18.06 -8.93
CA VAL A 86 -0.02 16.81 -8.51
C VAL A 86 0.59 16.36 -7.18
N THR A 87 -0.25 16.01 -6.23
CA THR A 87 0.18 15.62 -4.90
C THR A 87 -0.49 14.34 -4.44
N TYR A 88 0.13 13.71 -3.44
CA TYR A 88 -0.40 12.52 -2.79
C TYR A 88 -0.84 12.89 -1.37
N ASN A 89 -2.06 12.48 -1.01
CA ASN A 89 -2.60 12.68 0.34
C ASN A 89 -2.58 11.34 1.09
N PRO A 90 -1.69 11.18 2.09
CA PRO A 90 -1.59 9.91 2.81
C PRO A 90 -2.79 9.60 3.70
N GLU A 91 -3.59 10.61 4.07
CA GLU A 91 -4.78 10.36 4.88
C GLU A 91 -5.89 9.67 4.10
N THR A 92 -5.99 9.96 2.80
CA THR A 92 -7.00 9.38 1.92
C THR A 92 -6.39 8.40 0.93
N ASN A 93 -5.06 8.25 0.92
CA ASN A 93 -4.32 7.43 -0.05
C ASN A 93 -4.65 7.84 -1.49
N THR A 94 -4.83 9.13 -1.72
CA THR A 94 -5.29 9.63 -3.02
C THR A 94 -4.25 10.54 -3.66
N ILE A 95 -3.99 10.30 -4.95
CA ILE A 95 -3.18 11.16 -5.80
C ILE A 95 -4.13 12.03 -6.61
N SER A 96 -3.94 13.34 -6.55
CA SER A 96 -4.82 14.28 -7.23
C SER A 96 -4.07 15.57 -7.57
N GLY A 97 -4.67 16.39 -8.39
CA GLY A 97 -4.14 17.71 -8.70
C GLY A 97 -4.19 18.04 -10.17
N THR A 98 -3.58 19.17 -10.50
CA THR A 98 -3.60 19.74 -11.85
C THR A 98 -2.15 19.93 -12.30
N PRO A 99 -1.65 19.11 -13.23
CA PRO A 99 -0.27 19.25 -13.68
C PRO A 99 -0.11 20.52 -14.53
N THR A 100 1.02 21.18 -14.37
CA THR A 100 1.31 22.48 -15.00
C THR A 100 2.41 22.40 -16.05
N THR A 101 3.08 21.28 -16.19
CA THR A 101 4.20 21.13 -17.10
C THR A 101 4.02 19.91 -17.99
N VAL A 102 4.10 20.13 -19.29
CA VAL A 102 4.02 19.07 -20.31
C VAL A 102 5.19 18.10 -20.13
N GLY A 103 4.91 16.81 -20.25
CA GLY A 103 5.92 15.76 -20.16
C GLY A 103 5.30 14.43 -19.81
N SER A 104 6.16 13.42 -19.74
CA SER A 104 5.79 12.07 -19.32
C SER A 104 6.45 11.80 -17.98
N TYR A 105 5.66 11.42 -16.98
CA TYR A 105 6.12 11.26 -15.60
C TYR A 105 5.85 9.86 -15.13
N GLU A 106 6.91 9.13 -14.79
CA GLU A 106 6.76 7.82 -14.17
C GLU A 106 6.58 8.01 -12.67
N VAL A 107 5.43 7.56 -12.18
CA VAL A 107 5.08 7.65 -10.76
C VAL A 107 5.37 6.29 -10.13
N THR A 108 6.17 6.30 -9.08
CA THR A 108 6.54 5.09 -8.35
C THR A 108 5.89 5.10 -6.99
N VAL A 109 5.25 3.98 -6.64
CA VAL A 109 4.60 3.79 -5.36
C VAL A 109 5.30 2.65 -4.63
N VAL A 110 5.83 2.93 -3.46
CA VAL A 110 6.40 1.90 -2.58
C VAL A 110 5.43 1.70 -1.43
N SER A 111 4.91 0.50 -1.33
CA SER A 111 3.91 0.14 -0.32
C SER A 111 4.55 -0.77 0.71
N THR A 112 4.38 -0.44 1.97
CA THR A 112 5.04 -1.13 3.09
C THR A 112 4.00 -1.59 4.09
N ASP A 113 4.10 -2.86 4.52
CA ASP A 113 3.26 -3.36 5.59
C ASP A 113 3.90 -3.05 6.95
N GLU A 114 3.22 -3.40 8.05
CA GLU A 114 3.73 -3.12 9.39
C GLU A 114 5.00 -3.89 9.73
N SER A 115 5.25 -5.00 9.06
CA SER A 115 6.43 -5.83 9.30
C SER A 115 7.65 -5.40 8.48
N GLY A 116 7.50 -4.36 7.64
CA GLY A 116 8.58 -3.84 6.83
C GLY A 116 8.71 -4.48 5.45
N ASN A 117 7.79 -5.35 5.06
CA ASN A 117 7.78 -5.92 3.72
C ASN A 117 7.24 -4.90 2.73
N THR A 118 7.83 -4.83 1.54
CA THR A 118 7.50 -3.79 0.57
C THR A 118 7.09 -4.36 -0.78
N THR A 119 6.26 -3.59 -1.49
CA THR A 119 5.89 -3.84 -2.88
C THR A 119 6.03 -2.52 -3.63
N GLU A 120 6.67 -2.56 -4.78
CA GLU A 120 6.81 -1.40 -5.65
C GLU A 120 5.92 -1.54 -6.87
N THR A 121 5.16 -0.48 -7.15
CA THR A 121 4.34 -0.40 -8.37
C THR A 121 4.60 0.93 -9.03
N SER A 122 4.34 1.01 -10.34
CA SER A 122 4.53 2.25 -11.08
C SER A 122 3.46 2.42 -12.14
N PHE A 123 3.23 3.66 -12.50
CA PHE A 123 2.36 4.02 -13.62
C PHE A 123 2.84 5.35 -14.19
N THR A 124 2.36 5.70 -15.38
CA THR A 124 2.80 6.90 -16.07
C THR A 124 1.67 7.91 -16.18
N ILE A 125 1.97 9.17 -15.86
CA ILE A 125 1.08 10.30 -16.14
C ILE A 125 1.71 11.08 -17.29
N THR A 126 1.00 11.16 -18.40
CA THR A 126 1.43 11.95 -19.55
C THR A 126 0.63 13.23 -19.58
N VAL A 127 1.33 14.35 -19.58
CA VAL A 127 0.73 15.68 -19.64
C VAL A 127 0.99 16.26 -21.02
N GLU A 128 -0.06 16.57 -21.74
CA GLU A 128 0.01 17.06 -23.12
C GLU A 128 -0.59 18.44 -23.23
N ASP A 129 -0.18 19.12 -24.27
CA ASP A 129 -0.86 20.34 -24.69
C ASP A 129 -1.28 20.16 -26.14
N THR A 130 -2.53 19.81 -26.35
CA THR A 130 -3.09 19.59 -27.68
C THR A 130 -4.03 20.72 -28.08
N THR A 131 -4.16 21.75 -27.23
CA THR A 131 -5.03 22.88 -27.46
C THR A 131 -4.30 23.97 -28.25
N ALA A 132 -4.88 24.39 -29.36
CA ALA A 132 -4.30 25.46 -30.15
C ALA A 132 -4.36 26.78 -29.37
N PRO A 133 -3.39 27.69 -29.57
CA PRO A 133 -3.44 28.96 -28.89
C PRO A 133 -4.60 29.82 -29.41
N ASP A 134 -5.15 30.64 -28.52
CA ASP A 134 -6.17 31.62 -28.90
C ASP A 134 -5.45 32.89 -29.30
N VAL A 135 -5.85 33.42 -30.45
CA VAL A 135 -5.32 34.68 -30.95
C VAL A 135 -6.47 35.62 -31.16
N ASP A 136 -6.37 36.82 -30.61
CA ASP A 136 -7.39 37.83 -30.80
C ASP A 136 -7.47 38.20 -32.30
N PRO A 137 -8.69 38.34 -32.85
CA PRO A 137 -8.81 38.67 -34.24
C PRO A 137 -8.18 40.04 -34.54
N VAL A 138 -7.54 40.12 -35.69
CA VAL A 138 -6.93 41.36 -36.18
C VAL A 138 -7.86 41.98 -37.20
N GLU A 139 -8.15 43.27 -37.01
CA GLU A 139 -9.01 43.96 -37.97
C GLU A 139 -8.23 44.30 -39.23
N ASP A 140 -8.94 44.25 -40.35
CA ASP A 140 -8.37 44.67 -41.64
C ASP A 140 -8.03 46.15 -41.61
N GLN A 141 -6.97 46.48 -42.24
CA GLN A 141 -6.52 47.88 -42.35
C GLN A 141 -6.60 48.41 -43.77
#